data_b15f5167970330ae9f74591dc2d25ab0
#
_entry.id   b15f5167970330ae9f74591dc2d25ab0
#
_cell.length_a   1.000
_cell.length_b   1.000
_cell.length_c   1.000
_cell.angle_alpha   90.00
_cell.angle_beta   90.00
_cell.angle_gamma   90.00
#
_symmetry.space_group_name_H-M   'P 1'
#
loop_
_entity.id
_entity.type
_entity.pdbx_description
1 polymer ?
#
loop_
_entity_poly.entity_id
_entity_poly.type
_entity_poly.pdbx_seq_one_letter_code
_entity_poly.pdbx_strand_id
1 'polypeptide(L)'
;MEYKPPFSINDDIINLLAKTSELVGQVSILHKSSSLKLRRENRIKTIHSSLAIEHNSLSLEQVTAVINGKRILGAPQEIKEVQNAYEAYDIMLTLNPLSIEDLLKAHKLMMNDLVKENGRFRNGGVGIFDGNNLIHTAPPANYVP
;
A
#
# COMPACT_ATOMS: atom_id res chain seq x y z
N MET A 1 0.44 -26.46 8.85
CA MET A 1 1.15 -26.89 7.61
C MET A 1 1.78 -25.65 7.01
N GLU A 2 3.08 -25.66 6.82
CA GLU A 2 3.79 -24.57 6.15
C GLU A 2 3.44 -24.61 4.65
N TYR A 3 2.88 -23.54 4.13
CA TYR A 3 2.56 -23.43 2.70
C TYR A 3 3.84 -23.37 1.89
N LYS A 4 4.09 -24.37 1.04
CA LYS A 4 5.16 -24.33 0.05
C LYS A 4 4.57 -23.90 -1.31
N PRO A 5 5.03 -22.77 -1.89
CA PRO A 5 4.62 -22.39 -3.23
C PRO A 5 4.93 -23.49 -4.25
N PRO A 6 4.03 -23.75 -5.22
CA PRO A 6 4.24 -24.82 -6.20
C PRO A 6 5.19 -24.38 -7.32
N PHE A 7 6.48 -24.23 -7.01
CA PHE A 7 7.52 -23.98 -8.03
C PHE A 7 8.77 -24.82 -7.74
N SER A 8 9.54 -25.07 -8.77
CA SER A 8 10.88 -25.64 -8.68
C SER A 8 11.91 -24.67 -9.26
N ILE A 9 13.05 -24.58 -8.59
CA ILE A 9 14.17 -23.76 -9.07
C ILE A 9 14.81 -24.50 -10.23
N ASN A 10 14.91 -23.83 -11.39
CA ASN A 10 15.59 -24.29 -12.58
C ASN A 10 16.70 -23.30 -12.99
N ASP A 11 17.49 -23.67 -14.00
CA ASP A 11 18.61 -22.85 -14.47
C ASP A 11 18.18 -21.47 -14.97
N ASP A 12 16.99 -21.37 -15.59
CA ASP A 12 16.46 -20.09 -16.05
C ASP A 12 16.16 -19.14 -14.90
N ILE A 13 15.58 -19.66 -13.81
CA ILE A 13 15.31 -18.85 -12.59
C ILE A 13 16.62 -18.37 -11.99
N ILE A 14 17.64 -19.25 -11.91
CA ILE A 14 18.97 -18.89 -11.37
C ILE A 14 19.63 -17.82 -12.23
N ASN A 15 19.59 -17.96 -13.56
CA ASN A 15 20.17 -17.00 -14.49
C ASN A 15 19.47 -15.64 -14.43
N LEU A 16 18.14 -15.63 -14.36
CA LEU A 16 17.35 -14.40 -14.20
C LEU A 16 17.64 -13.74 -12.86
N LEU A 17 17.75 -14.48 -11.79
CA LEU A 17 18.08 -13.95 -10.46
C LEU A 17 19.48 -13.32 -10.45
N ALA A 18 20.48 -13.99 -11.04
CA ALA A 18 21.84 -13.47 -11.15
C ALA A 18 21.86 -12.13 -11.94
N LYS A 19 21.21 -12.11 -13.11
CA LYS A 19 21.11 -10.91 -13.94
C LYS A 19 20.37 -9.78 -13.24
N THR A 20 19.28 -10.07 -12.56
CA THR A 20 18.52 -9.08 -11.77
C THR A 20 19.39 -8.52 -10.64
N SER A 21 20.12 -9.37 -9.92
CA SER A 21 20.99 -8.95 -8.83
C SER A 21 22.13 -8.05 -9.32
N GLU A 22 22.70 -8.34 -10.47
CA GLU A 22 23.71 -7.52 -11.13
C GLU A 22 23.15 -6.12 -11.47
N LEU A 23 21.98 -6.08 -12.14
CA LEU A 23 21.32 -4.82 -12.50
C LEU A 23 20.93 -4.00 -11.26
N VAL A 24 20.42 -4.63 -10.22
CA VAL A 24 20.13 -3.96 -8.94
C VAL A 24 21.40 -3.39 -8.32
N GLY A 25 22.52 -4.12 -8.37
CA GLY A 25 23.82 -3.63 -7.93
C GLY A 25 24.27 -2.38 -8.68
N GLN A 26 24.17 -2.40 -10.01
CA GLN A 26 24.52 -1.25 -10.86
C GLN A 26 23.64 -0.03 -10.57
N VAL A 27 22.31 -0.23 -10.46
CA VAL A 27 21.36 0.84 -10.12
C VAL A 27 21.64 1.38 -8.72
N SER A 28 21.96 0.55 -7.75
CA SER A 28 22.24 0.96 -6.37
C SER A 28 23.46 1.88 -6.27
N ILE A 29 24.47 1.66 -7.10
CA ILE A 29 25.65 2.54 -7.20
C ILE A 29 25.27 3.91 -7.78
N LEU A 30 24.46 3.92 -8.84
CA LEU A 30 23.98 5.14 -9.47
C LEU A 30 23.04 5.94 -8.56
N HIS A 31 22.21 5.25 -7.77
CA HIS A 31 21.23 5.86 -6.87
C HIS A 31 21.81 6.48 -5.58
N LYS A 32 23.06 6.23 -5.23
CA LYS A 32 23.71 6.93 -4.09
C LYS A 32 23.70 8.45 -4.24
N SER A 33 23.51 8.97 -5.45
CA SER A 33 23.41 10.40 -5.75
C SER A 33 21.98 10.92 -5.96
N SER A 34 20.95 10.05 -5.82
CA SER A 34 19.56 10.46 -6.05
C SER A 34 19.11 11.45 -4.99
N SER A 35 18.74 12.67 -5.41
CA SER A 35 18.41 13.77 -4.52
C SER A 35 17.18 13.42 -3.64
N LEU A 36 17.19 13.86 -2.38
CA LEU A 36 16.05 13.75 -1.45
C LEU A 36 14.75 14.31 -2.07
N LYS A 37 14.89 15.32 -2.93
CA LYS A 37 13.79 15.91 -3.69
C LYS A 37 13.13 14.90 -4.61
N LEU A 38 13.90 14.13 -5.40
CA LEU A 38 13.38 13.14 -6.32
C LEU A 38 12.64 12.01 -5.57
N ARG A 39 13.18 11.55 -4.44
CA ARG A 39 12.51 10.53 -3.61
C ARG A 39 11.16 11.02 -3.09
N ARG A 40 11.09 12.28 -2.63
CA ARG A 40 9.86 12.90 -2.18
C ARG A 40 8.84 13.03 -3.31
N GLU A 41 9.25 13.51 -4.48
CA GLU A 41 8.39 13.64 -5.65
C GLU A 41 7.84 12.28 -6.11
N ASN A 42 8.69 11.25 -6.13
CA ASN A 42 8.26 9.90 -6.47
C ASN A 42 7.26 9.34 -5.44
N ARG A 43 7.49 9.57 -4.13
CA ARG A 43 6.54 9.18 -3.08
C ARG A 43 5.18 9.84 -3.29
N ILE A 44 5.14 11.14 -3.55
CA ILE A 44 3.91 11.88 -3.81
C ILE A 44 3.15 11.30 -5.02
N LYS A 45 3.87 11.03 -6.12
CA LYS A 45 3.28 10.41 -7.31
C LYS A 45 2.73 9.01 -7.01
N THR A 46 3.45 8.20 -6.25
CA THR A 46 3.01 6.86 -5.85
C THR A 46 1.72 6.93 -5.02
N ILE A 47 1.66 7.81 -4.02
CA ILE A 47 0.46 8.00 -3.19
C ILE A 47 -0.71 8.45 -4.06
N HIS A 48 -0.53 9.48 -4.89
CA HIS A 48 -1.57 9.94 -5.80
C HIS A 48 -2.09 8.81 -6.70
N SER A 49 -1.20 8.06 -7.36
CA SER A 49 -1.62 6.98 -8.27
C SER A 49 -2.31 5.82 -7.55
N SER A 50 -1.86 5.46 -6.36
CA SER A 50 -2.49 4.39 -5.55
C SER A 50 -3.90 4.80 -5.10
N LEU A 51 -4.07 6.02 -4.62
CA LEU A 51 -5.37 6.53 -4.18
C LEU A 51 -6.33 6.74 -5.36
N ALA A 52 -5.83 7.11 -6.55
CA ALA A 52 -6.64 7.24 -7.75
C ALA A 52 -7.28 5.90 -8.17
N ILE A 53 -6.61 4.76 -7.93
CA ILE A 53 -7.19 3.41 -8.13
C ILE A 53 -8.38 3.20 -7.20
N GLU A 54 -8.34 3.74 -6.00
CA GLU A 54 -9.42 3.69 -4.99
C GLU A 54 -10.45 4.84 -5.16
N HIS A 55 -10.48 5.48 -6.34
CA HIS A 55 -11.41 6.54 -6.70
C HIS A 55 -11.22 7.88 -5.96
N ASN A 56 -10.08 8.14 -5.32
CA ASN A 56 -9.74 9.46 -4.83
C ASN A 56 -9.57 10.42 -6.02
N SER A 57 -10.28 11.53 -6.03
CA SER A 57 -10.37 12.44 -7.18
C SER A 57 -9.40 13.62 -7.12
N LEU A 58 -8.58 13.73 -6.05
CA LEU A 58 -7.65 14.83 -5.88
C LEU A 58 -6.54 14.81 -6.93
N SER A 59 -6.26 15.98 -7.52
CA SER A 59 -5.15 16.11 -8.47
C SER A 59 -3.80 15.96 -7.80
N LEU A 60 -2.74 15.71 -8.59
CA LEU A 60 -1.37 15.61 -8.08
C LEU A 60 -0.93 16.88 -7.33
N GLU A 61 -1.38 18.06 -7.79
CA GLU A 61 -1.13 19.35 -7.15
C GLU A 61 -1.84 19.44 -5.80
N GLN A 62 -3.08 18.97 -5.71
CA GLN A 62 -3.85 18.95 -4.47
C GLN A 62 -3.25 17.96 -3.47
N VAL A 63 -2.90 16.75 -3.89
CA VAL A 63 -2.17 15.77 -3.06
C VAL A 63 -0.86 16.35 -2.54
N THR A 64 -0.09 17.02 -3.42
CA THR A 64 1.15 17.69 -3.03
C THR A 64 0.89 18.79 -2.00
N ALA A 65 -0.18 19.56 -2.16
CA ALA A 65 -0.54 20.61 -1.23
C ALA A 65 -0.92 20.06 0.15
N VAL A 66 -1.71 18.97 0.20
CA VAL A 66 -2.09 18.28 1.45
C VAL A 66 -0.83 17.79 2.18
N ILE A 67 0.08 17.10 1.48
CA ILE A 67 1.35 16.58 2.05
C ILE A 67 2.24 17.73 2.54
N ASN A 68 2.13 18.92 1.96
CA ASN A 68 2.82 20.12 2.41
C ASN A 68 2.09 20.87 3.54
N GLY A 69 1.01 20.33 4.09
CA GLY A 69 0.23 20.95 5.17
C GLY A 69 -0.62 22.15 4.72
N LYS A 70 -0.84 22.33 3.42
CA LYS A 70 -1.67 23.41 2.89
C LYS A 70 -3.14 22.99 2.90
N ARG A 71 -4.02 23.96 3.16
CA ARG A 71 -5.46 23.75 3.02
C ARG A 71 -5.86 23.76 1.54
N ILE A 72 -6.70 22.83 1.15
CA ILE A 72 -7.26 22.72 -0.19
C ILE A 72 -8.78 22.61 -0.13
N LEU A 73 -9.43 22.83 -1.26
CA LEU A 73 -10.84 22.48 -1.46
C LEU A 73 -10.88 21.02 -1.96
N GLY A 74 -11.65 20.18 -1.28
CA GLY A 74 -11.81 18.76 -1.59
C GLY A 74 -12.70 18.07 -0.56
N ALA A 75 -13.13 16.84 -0.83
CA ALA A 75 -13.88 16.05 0.12
C ALA A 75 -13.00 15.75 1.36
N PRO A 76 -13.50 15.98 2.59
CA PRO A 76 -12.72 15.75 3.81
C PRO A 76 -12.15 14.33 3.90
N GLN A 77 -12.91 13.33 3.42
CA GLN A 77 -12.50 11.94 3.38
C GLN A 77 -11.28 11.76 2.46
N GLU A 78 -11.32 12.30 1.23
CA GLU A 78 -10.21 12.18 0.27
C GLU A 78 -8.92 12.85 0.79
N ILE A 79 -9.07 14.00 1.46
CA ILE A 79 -7.93 14.69 2.10
C ILE A 79 -7.34 13.81 3.21
N LYS A 80 -8.21 13.18 4.01
CA LYS A 80 -7.77 12.28 5.10
C LYS A 80 -7.07 11.04 4.56
N GLU A 81 -7.56 10.45 3.47
CA GLU A 81 -6.90 9.33 2.78
C GLU A 81 -5.47 9.68 2.37
N VAL A 82 -5.25 10.87 1.80
CA VAL A 82 -3.89 11.33 1.45
C VAL A 82 -2.98 11.46 2.67
N GLN A 83 -3.48 12.04 3.76
CA GLN A 83 -2.72 12.20 5.01
C GLN A 83 -2.33 10.84 5.58
N ASN A 84 -3.29 9.94 5.69
CA ASN A 84 -3.09 8.59 6.20
C ASN A 84 -2.10 7.79 5.34
N ALA A 85 -2.25 7.85 4.01
CA ALA A 85 -1.32 7.20 3.09
C ALA A 85 0.10 7.75 3.27
N TYR A 86 0.27 9.06 3.39
CA TYR A 86 1.60 9.65 3.59
C TYR A 86 2.26 9.16 4.88
N GLU A 87 1.52 9.11 6.00
CA GLU A 87 2.00 8.58 7.28
C GLU A 87 2.35 7.10 7.20
N ALA A 88 1.50 6.29 6.55
CA ALA A 88 1.76 4.86 6.38
C ALA A 88 3.01 4.60 5.52
N TYR A 89 3.19 5.34 4.43
CA TYR A 89 4.39 5.25 3.59
C TYR A 89 5.67 5.68 4.31
N ASP A 90 5.57 6.56 5.30
CA ASP A 90 6.73 7.02 6.08
C ASP A 90 7.35 5.90 6.92
N ILE A 91 6.50 5.02 7.46
CA ILE A 91 6.95 3.90 8.29
C ILE A 91 7.07 2.57 7.53
N MET A 92 6.61 2.49 6.28
CA MET A 92 6.49 1.25 5.51
C MET A 92 7.77 0.40 5.52
N LEU A 93 8.93 1.03 5.37
CA LEU A 93 10.22 0.33 5.34
C LEU A 93 10.68 -0.19 6.71
N THR A 94 10.01 0.19 7.79
CA THR A 94 10.29 -0.28 9.15
C THR A 94 9.41 -1.46 9.55
N LEU A 95 8.40 -1.78 8.76
CA LEU A 95 7.44 -2.85 9.01
C LEU A 95 7.96 -4.18 8.49
N ASN A 96 7.72 -5.24 9.25
CA ASN A 96 7.98 -6.62 8.81
C ASN A 96 6.75 -7.13 8.02
N PRO A 97 6.88 -7.41 6.71
CA PRO A 97 5.75 -7.86 5.89
C PRO A 97 5.17 -9.23 6.28
N LEU A 98 5.88 -9.99 7.11
CA LEU A 98 5.45 -11.30 7.61
C LEU A 98 4.83 -11.22 9.03
N SER A 99 4.76 -10.02 9.63
CA SER A 99 4.17 -9.80 10.95
C SER A 99 2.72 -9.37 10.83
N ILE A 100 1.81 -10.12 11.46
CA ILE A 100 0.39 -9.73 11.57
C ILE A 100 0.25 -8.41 12.33
N GLU A 101 1.04 -8.19 13.37
CA GLU A 101 1.01 -6.97 14.16
C GLU A 101 1.38 -5.75 13.31
N ASP A 102 2.40 -5.86 12.46
CA ASP A 102 2.81 -4.79 11.57
C ASP A 102 1.80 -4.56 10.44
N LEU A 103 1.15 -5.61 9.93
CA LEU A 103 0.03 -5.49 9.00
C LEU A 103 -1.12 -4.70 9.63
N LEU A 104 -1.52 -5.05 10.85
CA LEU A 104 -2.59 -4.35 11.56
C LEU A 104 -2.22 -2.91 11.92
N LYS A 105 -0.94 -2.65 12.21
CA LYS A 105 -0.41 -1.30 12.41
C LYS A 105 -0.50 -0.46 11.13
N ALA A 106 -0.11 -1.02 9.98
CA ALA A 106 -0.27 -0.35 8.68
C ALA A 106 -1.74 -0.07 8.37
N HIS A 107 -2.63 -1.06 8.56
CA HIS A 107 -4.07 -0.89 8.39
C HIS A 107 -4.63 0.20 9.31
N LYS A 108 -4.18 0.26 10.57
CA LYS A 108 -4.61 1.29 11.52
C LYS A 108 -4.29 2.69 11.02
N LEU A 109 -3.08 2.91 10.48
CA LEU A 109 -2.67 4.20 9.93
C LEU A 109 -3.47 4.55 8.67
N MET A 110 -3.56 3.60 7.72
CA MET A 110 -4.27 3.84 6.45
C MET A 110 -5.75 4.16 6.65
N MET A 111 -6.40 3.52 7.63
CA MET A 111 -7.83 3.63 7.88
C MET A 111 -8.21 4.56 9.04
N ASN A 112 -7.23 5.33 9.56
CA ASN A 112 -7.47 6.24 10.67
C ASN A 112 -8.54 7.30 10.32
N ASP A 113 -9.59 7.41 11.15
CA ASP A 113 -10.75 8.28 10.93
C ASP A 113 -11.55 8.06 9.63
N LEU A 114 -11.24 7.01 8.86
CA LEU A 114 -12.00 6.61 7.67
C LEU A 114 -13.00 5.50 8.00
N VAL A 115 -12.63 4.58 8.89
CA VAL A 115 -13.50 3.49 9.35
C VAL A 115 -13.51 3.40 10.88
N LYS A 116 -14.63 2.91 11.43
CA LYS A 116 -14.79 2.75 12.89
C LYS A 116 -13.85 1.69 13.45
N GLU A 117 -13.58 0.64 12.68
CA GLU A 117 -12.79 -0.52 13.10
C GLU A 117 -11.51 -0.60 12.29
N ASN A 118 -10.52 0.20 12.66
CA ASN A 118 -9.20 0.15 12.05
C ASN A 118 -8.20 -0.67 12.90
N GLY A 119 -7.16 -1.17 12.28
CA GLY A 119 -6.07 -1.89 12.95
C GLY A 119 -6.47 -3.26 13.51
N ARG A 120 -7.52 -3.88 12.97
CA ARG A 120 -7.96 -5.23 13.34
C ARG A 120 -8.58 -5.96 12.15
N PHE A 121 -8.63 -7.27 12.22
CA PHE A 121 -9.37 -8.07 11.27
C PHE A 121 -10.88 -7.86 11.45
N ARG A 122 -11.63 -8.08 10.38
CA ARG A 122 -13.08 -8.03 10.41
C ARG A 122 -13.66 -9.14 11.31
N ASN A 123 -14.77 -8.85 11.96
CA ASN A 123 -15.53 -9.81 12.76
C ASN A 123 -16.87 -10.21 12.10
N GLY A 124 -17.21 -9.60 10.97
CA GLY A 124 -18.43 -9.85 10.21
C GLY A 124 -18.19 -10.46 8.84
N GLY A 125 -19.26 -10.95 8.22
CA GLY A 125 -19.26 -11.39 6.83
C GLY A 125 -19.08 -10.23 5.86
N VAL A 126 -18.41 -10.49 4.72
CA VAL A 126 -18.24 -9.54 3.61
C VAL A 126 -18.56 -10.27 2.31
N GLY A 127 -19.27 -9.58 1.41
CA GLY A 127 -19.61 -10.08 0.09
C GLY A 127 -19.50 -8.98 -0.97
N ILE A 128 -19.39 -9.40 -2.22
CA ILE A 128 -19.48 -8.53 -3.38
C ILE A 128 -20.90 -8.67 -3.94
N PHE A 129 -21.58 -7.55 -4.14
CA PHE A 129 -22.95 -7.49 -4.64
C PHE A 129 -23.01 -6.72 -5.96
N ASP A 130 -23.87 -7.18 -6.86
CA ASP A 130 -24.32 -6.43 -8.02
C ASP A 130 -25.81 -6.11 -7.81
N GLY A 131 -26.11 -4.88 -7.43
CA GLY A 131 -27.43 -4.52 -6.92
C GLY A 131 -27.81 -5.35 -5.69
N ASN A 132 -28.87 -6.15 -5.78
CA ASN A 132 -29.33 -7.06 -4.71
C ASN A 132 -28.77 -8.50 -4.85
N ASN A 133 -28.02 -8.78 -5.90
CA ASN A 133 -27.48 -10.11 -6.17
C ASN A 133 -26.11 -10.27 -5.53
N LEU A 134 -25.95 -11.27 -4.66
CA LEU A 134 -24.67 -11.66 -4.09
C LEU A 134 -23.85 -12.39 -5.16
N ILE A 135 -22.74 -11.76 -5.62
CA ILE A 135 -21.84 -12.34 -6.64
C ILE A 135 -20.79 -13.23 -5.98
N HIS A 136 -20.24 -12.78 -4.83
CA HIS A 136 -19.20 -13.51 -4.13
C HIS A 136 -19.29 -13.28 -2.63
N THR A 137 -19.09 -14.34 -1.86
CA THR A 137 -18.97 -14.28 -0.40
C THR A 137 -17.52 -14.53 -0.01
N ALA A 138 -16.93 -13.61 0.75
CA ALA A 138 -15.61 -13.82 1.34
C ALA A 138 -15.66 -14.96 2.38
N PRO A 139 -14.54 -15.63 2.67
CA PRO A 139 -14.47 -16.62 3.74
C PRO A 139 -15.06 -16.07 5.06
N PRO A 140 -15.68 -16.91 5.91
CA PRO A 140 -16.16 -16.47 7.22
C PRO A 140 -15.05 -15.79 8.05
N ALA A 141 -15.43 -14.82 8.87
CA ALA A 141 -14.45 -14.01 9.62
C ALA A 141 -13.57 -14.85 10.57
N ASN A 142 -14.08 -15.96 11.09
CA ASN A 142 -13.33 -16.89 11.95
C ASN A 142 -12.24 -17.70 11.22
N TYR A 143 -12.16 -17.62 9.88
CA TYR A 143 -11.08 -18.19 9.09
C TYR A 143 -10.01 -17.14 8.71
N VAL A 144 -10.23 -15.89 9.08
CA VAL A 144 -9.22 -14.83 8.94
C VAL A 144 -8.33 -14.89 10.19
N PRO A 145 -6.99 -14.86 10.06
CA PRO A 145 -6.07 -14.97 11.19
C PRO A 145 -6.32 -13.93 12.27
#